data_b76482167e0f789da31cf0350d7e6e14
#
_entry.id   b76482167e0f789da31cf0350d7e6e14
#
_cell.length_a   1.000
_cell.length_b   1.000
_cell.length_c   1.000
_cell.angle_alpha   90.00
_cell.angle_beta   90.00
_cell.angle_gamma   90.00
#
_symmetry.space_group_name_H-M   'P 1'
#
loop_
_entity.id
_entity.type
_entity.pdbx_description
1 polymer ?
#
loop_
_entity_poly.entity_id
_entity_poly.type
_entity_poly.pdbx_seq_one_letter_code
_entity_poly.pdbx_strand_id
1 'polypeptide(L)'
;MGLKHLEDVTYFRLNNEINRPVNGQIMLHKDQEALKAFFKENVEPNTKQFSSITEKIKYLIEENYLEKEFIELYPPEYIEELTAFIHAQDFKFKSFMAAYKFYNQYALKTNDGEYYLESMEDRVLFNALYFANGDEAIAKDIANEIIHQRYQPATPGFLNAGRARRGELVSCFLIQVTDDMNSIG
;
A
#
# COMPACT_ATOMS: atom_id res chain seq x y z
N MET A 1 -18.55 -13.17 -13.57
CA MET A 1 -17.46 -12.64 -14.42
C MET A 1 -16.48 -13.79 -14.67
N GLY A 2 -16.35 -14.26 -15.93
CA GLY A 2 -15.56 -15.44 -16.25
C GLY A 2 -14.08 -15.21 -15.95
N LEU A 3 -13.42 -16.19 -15.36
CA LEU A 3 -11.98 -16.25 -15.20
C LEU A 3 -11.32 -16.02 -16.56
N LYS A 4 -10.90 -14.80 -16.90
CA LYS A 4 -9.92 -14.59 -17.95
C LYS A 4 -8.70 -15.41 -17.54
N HIS A 5 -8.24 -16.29 -18.41
CA HIS A 5 -6.98 -16.98 -18.20
C HIS A 5 -5.91 -15.92 -17.92
N LEU A 6 -5.16 -16.06 -16.81
CA LEU A 6 -4.10 -15.11 -16.42
C LEU A 6 -3.08 -14.90 -17.55
N GLU A 7 -2.96 -15.87 -18.46
CA GLU A 7 -2.10 -15.82 -19.65
C GLU A 7 -2.56 -14.81 -20.70
N ASP A 8 -3.85 -14.42 -20.70
CA ASP A 8 -4.41 -13.46 -21.67
C ASP A 8 -4.26 -12.00 -21.22
N VAL A 9 -3.77 -11.77 -20.00
CA VAL A 9 -3.58 -10.43 -19.44
C VAL A 9 -2.21 -9.89 -19.82
N THR A 10 -2.16 -8.74 -20.48
CA THR A 10 -0.95 -8.17 -21.09
C THR A 10 0.24 -8.10 -20.13
N TYR A 11 0.03 -7.59 -18.90
CA TYR A 11 1.12 -7.43 -17.94
C TYR A 11 1.63 -8.78 -17.39
N PHE A 12 0.80 -9.81 -17.26
CA PHE A 12 1.27 -11.15 -16.88
C PHE A 12 2.06 -11.80 -18.00
N ARG A 13 1.60 -11.68 -19.26
CA ARG A 13 2.34 -12.16 -20.41
C ARG A 13 3.72 -11.53 -20.50
N LEU A 14 3.80 -10.20 -20.39
CA LEU A 14 5.07 -9.47 -20.42
C LEU A 14 5.97 -9.89 -19.25
N ASN A 15 5.42 -10.05 -18.03
CA ASN A 15 6.19 -10.54 -16.89
C ASN A 15 6.75 -11.94 -17.08
N ASN A 16 5.98 -12.85 -17.68
CA ASN A 16 6.45 -14.20 -18.00
C ASN A 16 7.57 -14.21 -19.06
N GLU A 17 7.55 -13.27 -19.99
CA GLU A 17 8.61 -13.11 -20.99
C GLU A 17 9.95 -12.64 -20.39
N ILE A 18 9.95 -11.91 -19.26
CA ILE A 18 11.19 -11.51 -18.55
C ILE A 18 12.00 -12.75 -18.14
N ASN A 19 11.32 -13.80 -17.69
CA ASN A 19 11.94 -15.01 -17.19
C ASN A 19 12.39 -15.98 -18.30
N ARG A 20 12.17 -15.62 -19.58
CA ARG A 20 12.60 -16.42 -20.74
C ARG A 20 13.81 -15.76 -21.38
N PRO A 21 15.03 -16.31 -21.20
CA PRO A 21 16.22 -15.74 -21.83
C PRO A 21 16.09 -15.80 -23.36
N VAL A 22 16.34 -14.68 -24.02
CA VAL A 22 16.51 -14.63 -25.48
C VAL A 22 18.00 -14.49 -25.76
N ASN A 23 18.58 -15.46 -26.45
CA ASN A 23 20.03 -15.53 -26.70
C ASN A 23 20.88 -15.46 -25.42
N GLY A 24 20.38 -16.04 -24.32
CA GLY A 24 21.05 -16.01 -23.00
C GLY A 24 20.93 -14.72 -22.21
N GLN A 25 20.16 -13.73 -22.69
CA GLN A 25 19.95 -12.45 -22.02
C GLN A 25 18.52 -12.35 -21.44
N ILE A 26 18.43 -11.85 -20.21
CA ILE A 26 17.15 -11.55 -19.56
C ILE A 26 16.64 -10.19 -20.07
N MET A 27 15.38 -10.14 -20.50
CA MET A 27 14.76 -8.96 -21.11
C MET A 27 14.18 -8.01 -20.06
N LEU A 28 15.02 -7.36 -19.24
CA LEU A 28 14.61 -6.51 -18.12
C LEU A 28 13.70 -5.32 -18.53
N HIS A 29 13.81 -4.83 -19.77
CA HIS A 29 12.93 -3.76 -20.27
C HIS A 29 11.46 -4.16 -20.29
N LYS A 30 11.15 -5.45 -20.41
CA LYS A 30 9.80 -6.01 -20.37
C LYS A 30 9.12 -5.80 -19.02
N ASP A 31 9.88 -5.68 -17.93
CA ASP A 31 9.35 -5.38 -16.61
C ASP A 31 8.71 -3.99 -16.57
N GLN A 32 9.34 -2.99 -17.19
CA GLN A 32 8.81 -1.64 -17.27
C GLN A 32 7.59 -1.56 -18.21
N GLU A 33 7.56 -2.36 -19.26
CA GLU A 33 6.37 -2.49 -20.13
C GLU A 33 5.22 -3.13 -19.36
N ALA A 34 5.47 -4.20 -18.59
CA ALA A 34 4.48 -4.85 -17.74
C ALA A 34 3.95 -3.91 -16.65
N LEU A 35 4.83 -3.12 -16.03
CA LEU A 35 4.45 -2.11 -15.04
C LEU A 35 3.48 -1.07 -15.64
N LYS A 36 3.82 -0.50 -16.80
CA LYS A 36 2.95 0.47 -17.49
C LYS A 36 1.61 -0.14 -17.89
N ALA A 37 1.62 -1.37 -18.43
CA ALA A 37 0.39 -2.08 -18.78
C ALA A 37 -0.49 -2.33 -17.55
N PHE A 38 0.10 -2.73 -16.42
CA PHE A 38 -0.62 -2.95 -15.17
C PHE A 38 -1.32 -1.68 -14.67
N PHE A 39 -0.63 -0.55 -14.66
CA PHE A 39 -1.25 0.73 -14.28
C PHE A 39 -2.41 1.08 -15.21
N LYS A 40 -2.19 1.09 -16.50
CA LYS A 40 -3.17 1.48 -17.51
C LYS A 40 -4.41 0.56 -17.55
N GLU A 41 -4.21 -0.75 -17.41
CA GLU A 41 -5.27 -1.75 -17.60
C GLU A 41 -5.98 -2.11 -16.28
N ASN A 42 -5.31 -1.93 -15.13
CA ASN A 42 -5.83 -2.39 -13.85
C ASN A 42 -5.92 -1.30 -12.78
N VAL A 43 -4.88 -0.51 -12.56
CA VAL A 43 -4.87 0.45 -11.44
C VAL A 43 -5.70 1.67 -11.75
N GLU A 44 -5.39 2.40 -12.83
CA GLU A 44 -6.03 3.67 -13.17
C GLU A 44 -7.55 3.54 -13.35
N PRO A 45 -8.08 2.54 -14.10
CA PRO A 45 -9.53 2.41 -14.29
C PRO A 45 -10.29 2.02 -13.03
N ASN A 46 -9.61 1.37 -12.08
CA ASN A 46 -10.22 0.85 -10.85
C ASN A 46 -9.79 1.63 -9.61
N THR A 47 -9.27 2.84 -9.75
CA THR A 47 -8.96 3.71 -8.60
C THR A 47 -10.07 4.75 -8.43
N LYS A 48 -10.65 4.78 -7.21
CA LYS A 48 -11.65 5.81 -6.87
C LYS A 48 -10.97 7.16 -6.75
N GLN A 49 -11.46 8.12 -7.53
CA GLN A 49 -10.93 9.49 -7.55
C GLN A 49 -11.61 10.36 -6.50
N PHE A 50 -10.83 11.25 -5.89
CA PHE A 50 -11.28 12.25 -4.94
C PHE A 50 -10.72 13.61 -5.33
N SER A 51 -11.45 14.70 -5.06
CA SER A 51 -11.02 16.05 -5.41
C SER A 51 -9.93 16.60 -4.48
N SER A 52 -9.85 16.06 -3.25
CA SER A 52 -8.85 16.45 -2.25
C SER A 52 -8.59 15.31 -1.27
N ILE A 53 -7.47 15.40 -0.52
CA ILE A 53 -7.17 14.46 0.57
C ILE A 53 -8.21 14.58 1.69
N THR A 54 -8.72 15.77 1.94
CA THR A 54 -9.77 16.02 2.95
C THR A 54 -11.07 15.29 2.60
N GLU A 55 -11.51 15.33 1.33
CA GLU A 55 -12.66 14.57 0.85
C GLU A 55 -12.43 13.05 0.96
N LYS A 56 -11.24 12.59 0.57
CA LYS A 56 -10.85 11.19 0.68
C LYS A 56 -10.93 10.70 2.12
N ILE A 57 -10.30 11.40 3.06
CA ILE A 57 -10.31 11.05 4.50
C ILE A 57 -11.73 11.00 5.04
N LYS A 58 -12.55 12.00 4.72
CA LYS A 58 -13.96 12.03 5.13
C LYS A 58 -14.69 10.77 4.65
N TYR A 59 -14.58 10.45 3.36
CA TYR A 59 -15.16 9.23 2.81
C TYR A 59 -14.67 7.96 3.50
N LEU A 60 -13.35 7.85 3.73
CA LEU A 60 -12.76 6.67 4.35
C LEU A 60 -13.23 6.46 5.80
N ILE A 61 -13.46 7.54 6.55
CA ILE A 61 -13.99 7.50 7.92
C ILE A 61 -15.49 7.14 7.90
N GLU A 62 -16.28 7.81 7.06
CA GLU A 62 -17.74 7.57 6.95
C GLU A 62 -18.07 6.12 6.56
N GLU A 63 -17.28 5.53 5.67
CA GLU A 63 -17.41 4.14 5.21
C GLU A 63 -16.69 3.12 6.13
N ASN A 64 -16.16 3.59 7.27
CA ASN A 64 -15.46 2.75 8.25
C ASN A 64 -14.25 1.98 7.68
N TYR A 65 -13.46 2.64 6.83
CA TYR A 65 -12.18 2.16 6.34
C TYR A 65 -11.00 2.68 7.16
N LEU A 66 -11.11 3.90 7.71
CA LEU A 66 -10.06 4.59 8.44
C LEU A 66 -10.53 4.93 9.86
N GLU A 67 -9.67 4.75 10.85
CA GLU A 67 -9.90 5.20 12.22
C GLU A 67 -9.88 6.73 12.25
N LYS A 68 -10.84 7.35 12.93
CA LYS A 68 -10.98 8.80 13.02
C LYS A 68 -9.97 9.40 13.99
N GLU A 69 -9.71 8.70 15.08
CA GLU A 69 -9.04 9.18 16.27
C GLU A 69 -7.61 9.68 15.97
N PHE A 70 -6.85 8.96 15.16
CA PHE A 70 -5.47 9.39 14.84
C PHE A 70 -5.44 10.56 13.84
N ILE A 71 -6.46 10.69 12.99
CA ILE A 71 -6.58 11.82 12.07
C ILE A 71 -6.87 13.11 12.83
N GLU A 72 -7.73 13.05 13.85
CA GLU A 72 -8.11 14.21 14.67
C GLU A 72 -6.97 14.77 15.55
N LEU A 73 -5.86 14.05 15.65
CA LEU A 73 -4.66 14.53 16.32
C LEU A 73 -3.90 15.61 15.53
N TYR A 74 -4.26 15.80 14.24
CA TYR A 74 -3.56 16.73 13.36
C TYR A 74 -4.49 17.80 12.80
N PRO A 75 -3.99 19.04 12.63
CA PRO A 75 -4.71 20.07 11.89
C PRO A 75 -4.90 19.64 10.42
N PRO A 76 -6.07 19.93 9.82
CA PRO A 76 -6.30 19.60 8.40
C PRO A 76 -5.23 20.19 7.46
N GLU A 77 -4.77 21.41 7.76
CA GLU A 77 -3.74 22.11 7.00
C GLU A 77 -2.41 21.33 7.00
N TYR A 78 -2.06 20.73 8.15
CA TYR A 78 -0.86 19.90 8.24
C TYR A 78 -0.98 18.63 7.39
N ILE A 79 -2.14 17.98 7.41
CA ILE A 79 -2.38 16.78 6.60
C ILE A 79 -2.25 17.11 5.10
N GLU A 80 -2.76 18.28 4.67
CA GLU A 80 -2.60 18.75 3.29
C GLU A 80 -1.14 19.04 2.94
N GLU A 81 -0.40 19.72 3.85
CA GLU A 81 1.05 19.96 3.68
C GLU A 81 1.84 18.67 3.57
N LEU A 82 1.60 17.72 4.48
CA LEU A 82 2.30 16.43 4.47
C LEU A 82 1.96 15.62 3.22
N THR A 83 0.72 15.65 2.77
CA THR A 83 0.28 15.03 1.51
C THR A 83 1.04 15.63 0.33
N ALA A 84 1.08 16.95 0.22
CA ALA A 84 1.81 17.65 -0.83
C ALA A 84 3.33 17.32 -0.79
N PHE A 85 3.91 17.26 0.41
CA PHE A 85 5.30 16.85 0.59
C PHE A 85 5.56 15.44 0.07
N ILE A 86 4.70 14.47 0.40
CA ILE A 86 4.85 13.07 -0.06
C ILE A 86 4.73 12.98 -1.58
N HIS A 87 3.72 13.62 -2.17
CA HIS A 87 3.52 13.62 -3.63
C HIS A 87 4.67 14.30 -4.38
N ALA A 88 5.29 15.33 -3.80
CA ALA A 88 6.45 16.00 -4.39
C ALA A 88 7.69 15.10 -4.51
N GLN A 89 7.73 13.95 -3.82
CA GLN A 89 8.82 12.98 -3.95
C GLN A 89 8.74 12.14 -5.22
N ASP A 90 7.67 12.25 -6.01
CA ASP A 90 7.46 11.57 -7.31
C ASP A 90 7.78 10.06 -7.24
N PHE A 91 7.19 9.38 -6.26
CA PHE A 91 7.42 7.95 -6.03
C PHE A 91 7.07 7.12 -7.26
N LYS A 92 7.93 6.18 -7.62
CA LYS A 92 7.70 5.23 -8.71
C LYS A 92 8.12 3.83 -8.31
N PHE A 93 7.24 2.89 -8.56
CA PHE A 93 7.60 1.47 -8.41
C PHE A 93 8.72 1.12 -9.36
N LYS A 94 9.75 0.44 -8.85
CA LYS A 94 10.93 0.05 -9.63
C LYS A 94 10.71 -1.19 -10.49
N SER A 95 9.68 -2.00 -10.18
CA SER A 95 9.35 -3.21 -10.91
C SER A 95 7.85 -3.46 -10.95
N PHE A 96 7.39 -4.22 -11.96
CA PHE A 96 6.01 -4.69 -12.05
C PHE A 96 5.60 -5.45 -10.79
N MET A 97 6.44 -6.38 -10.32
CA MET A 97 6.11 -7.22 -9.17
C MET A 97 5.92 -6.40 -7.88
N ALA A 98 6.71 -5.33 -7.69
CA ALA A 98 6.54 -4.43 -6.54
C ALA A 98 5.18 -3.72 -6.57
N ALA A 99 4.78 -3.17 -7.72
CA ALA A 99 3.48 -2.53 -7.89
C ALA A 99 2.34 -3.54 -7.75
N TYR A 100 2.44 -4.67 -8.43
CA TYR A 100 1.44 -5.74 -8.38
C TYR A 100 1.20 -6.22 -6.95
N LYS A 101 2.28 -6.45 -6.19
CA LYS A 101 2.19 -6.88 -4.79
C LYS A 101 1.56 -5.80 -3.91
N PHE A 102 1.94 -4.53 -4.09
CA PHE A 102 1.34 -3.43 -3.34
C PHE A 102 -0.17 -3.35 -3.56
N TYR A 103 -0.62 -3.25 -4.81
CA TYR A 103 -2.04 -3.10 -5.13
C TYR A 103 -2.90 -4.33 -4.81
N ASN A 104 -2.33 -5.53 -4.81
CA ASN A 104 -3.09 -6.74 -4.47
C ASN A 104 -3.11 -7.07 -2.98
N GLN A 105 -2.07 -6.69 -2.22
CA GLN A 105 -1.91 -7.11 -0.82
C GLN A 105 -2.00 -5.95 0.19
N TYR A 106 -1.56 -4.74 -0.18
CA TYR A 106 -1.42 -3.63 0.76
C TYR A 106 -2.41 -2.49 0.52
N ALA A 107 -2.69 -2.12 -0.72
CA ALA A 107 -3.62 -1.03 -1.02
C ALA A 107 -5.02 -1.35 -0.51
N LEU A 108 -5.63 -0.38 0.18
CA LEU A 108 -7.02 -0.47 0.61
C LEU A 108 -7.92 -0.53 -0.62
N LYS A 109 -8.92 -1.40 -0.56
CA LYS A 109 -9.96 -1.55 -1.58
C LYS A 109 -11.34 -1.37 -0.97
N THR A 110 -12.31 -1.10 -1.83
CA THR A 110 -13.72 -1.20 -1.46
C THR A 110 -14.09 -2.61 -0.99
N ASN A 111 -15.15 -2.74 -0.21
CA ASN A 111 -15.56 -4.04 0.38
C ASN A 111 -15.89 -5.11 -0.67
N ASP A 112 -16.32 -4.71 -1.86
CA ASP A 112 -16.53 -5.58 -3.03
C ASP A 112 -15.23 -5.92 -3.77
N GLY A 113 -14.12 -5.24 -3.43
CA GLY A 113 -12.81 -5.41 -4.05
C GLY A 113 -12.68 -4.79 -5.45
N GLU A 114 -13.67 -4.00 -5.90
CA GLU A 114 -13.71 -3.46 -7.25
C GLU A 114 -12.80 -2.25 -7.43
N TYR A 115 -12.68 -1.39 -6.40
CA TYR A 115 -11.92 -0.14 -6.49
C TYR A 115 -10.80 -0.04 -5.47
N TYR A 116 -9.66 0.46 -5.91
CA TYR A 116 -8.57 0.89 -5.03
C TYR A 116 -8.93 2.24 -4.39
N LEU A 117 -8.70 2.34 -3.08
CA LEU A 117 -8.94 3.54 -2.27
C LEU A 117 -7.63 4.21 -1.85
N GLU A 118 -6.50 3.51 -1.93
CA GLU A 118 -5.18 4.01 -1.55
C GLU A 118 -4.17 3.86 -2.69
N SER A 119 -3.35 4.88 -2.89
CA SER A 119 -2.06 4.80 -3.56
C SER A 119 -0.95 4.47 -2.57
N MET A 120 0.30 4.32 -3.05
CA MET A 120 1.47 4.17 -2.16
C MET A 120 1.66 5.41 -1.28
N GLU A 121 1.48 6.59 -1.85
CA GLU A 121 1.57 7.88 -1.16
C GLU A 121 0.53 8.00 -0.04
N ASP A 122 -0.70 7.59 -0.31
CA ASP A 122 -1.75 7.55 0.73
C ASP A 122 -1.38 6.59 1.87
N ARG A 123 -0.86 5.40 1.52
CA ARG A 123 -0.46 4.43 2.55
C ARG A 123 0.69 4.93 3.40
N VAL A 124 1.64 5.66 2.80
CA VAL A 124 2.73 6.33 3.51
C VAL A 124 2.17 7.41 4.44
N LEU A 125 1.26 8.26 3.95
CA LEU A 125 0.61 9.30 4.75
C LEU A 125 -0.06 8.71 6.01
N PHE A 126 -0.93 7.72 5.83
CA PHE A 126 -1.68 7.15 6.96
C PHE A 126 -0.77 6.39 7.95
N ASN A 127 0.28 5.73 7.48
CA ASN A 127 1.28 5.13 8.36
C ASN A 127 2.02 6.19 9.18
N ALA A 128 2.46 7.26 8.53
CA ALA A 128 3.21 8.33 9.19
C ALA A 128 2.37 9.01 10.27
N LEU A 129 1.14 9.41 9.95
CA LEU A 129 0.22 10.01 10.92
C LEU A 129 -0.10 9.08 12.09
N TYR A 130 -0.36 7.80 11.79
CA TYR A 130 -0.72 6.82 12.82
C TYR A 130 0.42 6.57 13.81
N PHE A 131 1.63 6.31 13.32
CA PHE A 131 2.78 5.98 14.18
C PHE A 131 3.37 7.20 14.90
N ALA A 132 3.23 8.39 14.34
CA ALA A 132 3.70 9.62 14.99
C ALA A 132 2.75 10.12 16.10
N ASN A 133 1.52 9.62 16.15
CA ASN A 133 0.57 9.86 17.25
C ASN A 133 0.45 11.34 17.64
N GLY A 134 0.26 12.24 16.68
CA GLY A 134 0.06 13.67 16.85
C GLY A 134 1.34 14.52 16.78
N ASP A 135 2.52 13.92 16.67
CA ASP A 135 3.77 14.66 16.46
C ASP A 135 4.01 14.93 14.98
N GLU A 136 3.88 16.19 14.57
CA GLU A 136 4.02 16.60 13.16
C GLU A 136 5.44 16.38 12.62
N ALA A 137 6.47 16.64 13.43
CA ALA A 137 7.85 16.47 13.00
C ALA A 137 8.19 14.99 12.78
N ILE A 138 7.77 14.12 13.72
CA ILE A 138 7.93 12.67 13.61
C ILE A 138 7.13 12.12 12.43
N ALA A 139 5.90 12.61 12.18
CA ALA A 139 5.11 12.20 11.03
C ALA A 139 5.82 12.51 9.71
N LYS A 140 6.39 13.69 9.57
CA LYS A 140 7.17 14.08 8.39
C LYS A 140 8.42 13.24 8.20
N ASP A 141 9.14 12.95 9.28
CA ASP A 141 10.33 12.10 9.23
C ASP A 141 9.98 10.66 8.83
N ILE A 142 8.95 10.05 9.43
CA ILE A 142 8.48 8.71 9.06
C ILE A 142 8.07 8.67 7.59
N ALA A 143 7.27 9.64 7.13
CA ALA A 143 6.84 9.72 5.73
C ALA A 143 8.04 9.80 4.78
N ASN A 144 9.03 10.64 5.11
CA ASN A 144 10.25 10.81 4.33
C ASN A 144 11.07 9.52 4.24
N GLU A 145 11.22 8.79 5.34
CA GLU A 145 11.97 7.54 5.37
C GLU A 145 11.28 6.42 4.57
N ILE A 146 9.96 6.31 4.68
CA ILE A 146 9.20 5.28 3.97
C ILE A 146 9.15 5.58 2.47
N ILE A 147 8.81 6.81 2.05
CA ILE A 147 8.65 7.14 0.62
C ILE A 147 9.97 6.99 -0.16
N HIS A 148 11.09 7.25 0.49
CA HIS A 148 12.42 7.02 -0.09
C HIS A 148 12.93 5.59 0.07
N GLN A 149 12.12 4.68 0.63
CA GLN A 149 12.47 3.27 0.84
C GLN A 149 13.72 3.06 1.72
N ARG A 150 14.01 4.00 2.64
CA ARG A 150 15.06 3.86 3.65
C ARG A 150 14.59 3.14 4.90
N TYR A 151 13.28 3.20 5.16
CA TYR A 151 12.60 2.45 6.20
C TYR A 151 11.38 1.72 5.62
N GLN A 152 11.22 0.46 5.96
CA GLN A 152 10.04 -0.34 5.63
C GLN A 152 9.43 -0.86 6.92
N PRO A 153 8.23 -0.41 7.30
CA PRO A 153 7.51 -0.99 8.43
C PRO A 153 7.29 -2.49 8.24
N ALA A 154 7.20 -3.23 9.34
CA ALA A 154 6.77 -4.63 9.27
C ALA A 154 5.42 -4.74 8.56
N THR A 155 5.21 -5.83 7.82
CA THR A 155 4.00 -6.04 7.02
C THR A 155 2.70 -5.72 7.76
N PRO A 156 2.44 -6.21 9.01
CA PRO A 156 1.22 -5.87 9.71
C PRO A 156 1.09 -4.39 10.03
N GLY A 157 2.17 -3.73 10.43
CA GLY A 157 2.18 -2.29 10.68
C GLY A 157 1.87 -1.51 9.41
N PHE A 158 2.58 -1.79 8.31
CA PHE A 158 2.35 -1.12 7.04
C PHE A 158 0.95 -1.36 6.48
N LEU A 159 0.42 -2.58 6.65
CA LEU A 159 -0.91 -2.96 6.16
C LEU A 159 -2.02 -2.34 7.01
N ASN A 160 -1.93 -2.41 8.34
CA ASN A 160 -3.05 -2.21 9.24
C ASN A 160 -3.10 -0.85 9.92
N ALA A 161 -1.97 -0.09 9.99
CA ALA A 161 -1.94 1.19 10.68
C ALA A 161 -3.03 2.15 10.19
N GLY A 162 -3.83 2.65 11.12
CA GLY A 162 -4.91 3.60 10.88
C GLY A 162 -6.17 3.01 10.24
N ARG A 163 -6.24 1.73 9.90
CA ARG A 163 -7.42 1.12 9.31
C ARG A 163 -8.44 0.73 10.38
N ALA A 164 -9.70 1.11 10.20
CA ALA A 164 -10.79 0.82 11.14
C ALA A 164 -11.09 -0.69 11.26
N ARG A 165 -10.96 -1.42 10.14
CA ARG A 165 -11.11 -2.88 10.10
C ARG A 165 -9.73 -3.48 9.83
N ARG A 166 -9.02 -3.81 10.88
CA ARG A 166 -7.65 -4.28 10.80
C ARG A 166 -7.38 -5.49 11.67
N GLY A 167 -6.32 -6.23 11.32
CA GLY A 167 -5.67 -7.19 12.19
C GLY A 167 -4.69 -6.51 13.14
N GLU A 168 -3.89 -7.32 13.82
CA GLU A 168 -2.83 -6.85 14.71
C GLU A 168 -1.73 -6.09 13.96
N LEU A 169 -0.97 -5.25 14.71
CA LEU A 169 0.16 -4.50 14.18
C LEU A 169 1.49 -5.24 14.32
N VAL A 170 1.48 -6.41 14.93
CA VAL A 170 2.66 -7.24 15.20
C VAL A 170 2.72 -8.43 14.25
N SER A 171 3.93 -8.82 13.85
CA SER A 171 4.16 -9.94 12.94
C SER A 171 4.49 -11.25 13.64
N CYS A 172 4.93 -11.19 14.91
CA CYS A 172 5.40 -12.34 15.66
C CYS A 172 4.96 -12.27 17.12
N PHE A 173 4.69 -13.43 17.70
CA PHE A 173 4.41 -13.58 19.11
C PHE A 173 5.46 -14.52 19.72
N LEU A 174 5.96 -14.16 20.89
CA LEU A 174 6.79 -15.04 21.69
C LEU A 174 5.91 -15.61 22.80
N ILE A 175 5.74 -16.92 22.81
CA ILE A 175 4.98 -17.65 23.81
C ILE A 175 5.94 -18.56 24.56
N GLN A 176 6.01 -18.40 25.87
CA GLN A 176 6.75 -19.32 26.71
C GLN A 176 5.86 -20.54 27.01
N VAL A 177 6.34 -21.70 26.61
CA VAL A 177 5.69 -22.98 26.92
C VAL A 177 6.57 -23.78 27.86
N THR A 178 5.96 -24.60 28.73
CA THR A 178 6.62 -25.61 29.54
C THR A 178 6.58 -26.95 28.83
N ASP A 179 7.42 -27.90 29.29
CA ASP A 179 7.46 -29.25 28.69
C ASP A 179 6.30 -30.12 29.23
N ASP A 180 5.08 -29.71 28.94
CA ASP A 180 3.87 -30.47 29.26
C ASP A 180 2.77 -30.20 28.20
N MET A 181 1.90 -31.19 27.97
CA MET A 181 0.87 -31.16 26.95
C MET A 181 -0.17 -30.04 27.13
N ASN A 182 -0.46 -29.62 28.37
CA ASN A 182 -1.43 -28.58 28.64
C ASN A 182 -0.90 -27.19 28.28
N SER A 183 0.42 -27.00 28.32
CA SER A 183 1.09 -25.76 27.95
C SER A 183 1.34 -25.63 26.44
N ILE A 184 1.33 -26.75 25.70
CA ILE A 184 1.60 -26.80 24.24
C ILE A 184 0.28 -26.76 23.44
N GLY A 185 -0.84 -27.16 24.04
CA GLY A 185 -2.15 -27.33 23.40
C GLY A 185 -3.01 -26.09 23.26
#